data_52c1bb8a8482b8942c439e281e53d240
#
_entry.id   52c1bb8a8482b8942c439e281e53d240
#
_cell.length_a   1.000
_cell.length_b   1.000
_cell.length_c   1.000
_cell.angle_alpha   90.00
_cell.angle_beta   90.00
_cell.angle_gamma   90.00
#
_symmetry.space_group_name_H-M   'P 1'
#
loop_
_entity.id
_entity.type
_entity.pdbx_description
1 polymer ?
#
loop_
_entity_poly.entity_id
_entity_poly.type
_entity_poly.pdbx_seq_one_letter_code
_entity_poly.pdbx_strand_id
1 'polypeptide(L)'
;MATSAQVRDEILAGKWDETLGTLYGGGAAELRRQRARYAAALEQFELYFGPGRQVRLYSAPGRTELGGNHTDHQHGYGLAAAVTLDLIAVASPSDDGFIRVKSRGFNKLDVIDLSEPEPQQGESTHSASLIRGIAEGFRALGKETGGFDAYTASDVLRGSGLSSSAAFEMGMAVVLNGEYGCGLSGPEMAKICQYAENTYFGKPCGLLDQLTSAVGGVIFANFADPGAPEIEKIHAAGLLPEGVTLCVTDTQASHSELTGEFAAIRREMEAVAACLGQNVLGRVPETAFWQALPRLRTQCGDRAVLRAIHYYQENARALAQKNALQRGDFAEFLHLIRANGHSSFESCQNVYCASDPRHQGLSIALALSQSILEAGGGAWRMQGGGFAGTIQAFVPAPLLEAYCAAIEGVFGPGSCYRLKLREQGAVQIGSEM
;
A
#
# COMPACT_ATOMS: atom_id res chain seq x y z
N MET A 1 -6.12 -23.07 21.01
CA MET A 1 -4.94 -22.27 20.61
C MET A 1 -3.67 -23.01 21.02
N ALA A 2 -2.61 -22.96 20.19
CA ALA A 2 -1.32 -23.58 20.50
C ALA A 2 -0.36 -22.56 21.13
N THR A 3 0.64 -23.03 21.88
CA THR A 3 1.67 -22.14 22.44
C THR A 3 2.64 -21.67 21.35
N SER A 4 3.32 -20.56 21.59
CA SER A 4 4.35 -20.01 20.68
C SER A 4 5.39 -21.06 20.26
N ALA A 5 5.87 -21.88 21.22
CA ALA A 5 6.81 -22.98 20.94
C ALA A 5 6.21 -24.07 20.04
N GLN A 6 4.96 -24.49 20.31
CA GLN A 6 4.26 -25.48 19.48
C GLN A 6 4.06 -25.00 18.04
N VAL A 7 3.61 -23.75 17.87
CA VAL A 7 3.41 -23.13 16.53
C VAL A 7 4.75 -23.06 15.78
N ARG A 8 5.84 -22.65 16.46
CA ARG A 8 7.18 -22.60 15.87
C ARG A 8 7.65 -23.97 15.38
N ASP A 9 7.49 -25.00 16.21
CA ASP A 9 7.93 -26.36 15.87
C ASP A 9 7.12 -26.93 14.69
N GLU A 10 5.82 -26.64 14.63
CA GLU A 10 4.96 -27.02 13.50
C GLU A 10 5.38 -26.33 12.20
N ILE A 11 5.68 -25.03 12.23
CA ILE A 11 6.15 -24.27 11.07
C ILE A 11 7.49 -24.84 10.58
N LEU A 12 8.44 -25.06 11.48
CA LEU A 12 9.75 -25.63 11.12
C LEU A 12 9.64 -27.04 10.56
N ALA A 13 8.69 -27.84 11.06
CA ALA A 13 8.38 -29.17 10.53
C ALA A 13 7.64 -29.15 9.17
N GLY A 14 7.26 -27.99 8.67
CA GLY A 14 6.58 -27.82 7.38
C GLY A 14 5.07 -28.09 7.40
N LYS A 15 4.44 -28.21 8.56
CA LYS A 15 2.98 -28.43 8.65
C LYS A 15 2.16 -27.26 8.09
N TRP A 16 2.76 -26.08 7.98
CA TRP A 16 2.12 -24.85 7.49
C TRP A 16 2.48 -24.51 6.03
N ASP A 17 3.12 -25.43 5.29
CA ASP A 17 3.63 -25.17 3.94
C ASP A 17 2.54 -24.86 2.93
N GLU A 18 1.38 -25.49 3.04
CA GLU A 18 0.24 -25.24 2.17
C GLU A 18 -0.25 -23.80 2.36
N THR A 19 -0.45 -23.39 3.60
CA THR A 19 -0.85 -22.01 3.96
C THR A 19 0.19 -20.99 3.51
N LEU A 20 1.47 -21.24 3.81
CA LEU A 20 2.56 -20.35 3.39
C LEU A 20 2.69 -20.32 1.86
N GLY A 21 2.47 -21.45 1.19
CA GLY A 21 2.44 -21.56 -0.27
C GLY A 21 1.33 -20.71 -0.90
N THR A 22 0.17 -20.70 -0.28
CA THR A 22 -0.98 -19.90 -0.69
C THR A 22 -0.69 -18.39 -0.57
N LEU A 23 0.00 -17.98 0.50
CA LEU A 23 0.30 -16.55 0.74
C LEU A 23 1.47 -16.03 -0.09
N TYR A 24 2.53 -16.83 -0.28
CA TYR A 24 3.82 -16.36 -0.82
C TYR A 24 4.23 -17.00 -2.15
N GLY A 25 3.46 -18.00 -2.60
CA GLY A 25 3.83 -18.84 -3.73
C GLY A 25 4.75 -20.00 -3.34
N GLY A 26 4.46 -21.19 -3.82
CA GLY A 26 4.95 -22.49 -3.34
C GLY A 26 6.36 -22.92 -3.74
N GLY A 27 7.31 -22.03 -4.00
CA GLY A 27 8.69 -22.44 -4.28
C GLY A 27 9.45 -22.90 -3.01
N ALA A 28 10.22 -24.00 -3.09
CA ALA A 28 10.92 -24.56 -1.92
C ALA A 28 11.87 -23.55 -1.23
N ALA A 29 12.48 -22.64 -1.97
CA ALA A 29 13.34 -21.59 -1.41
C ALA A 29 12.50 -20.56 -0.63
N GLU A 30 11.34 -20.16 -1.17
CA GLU A 30 10.44 -19.21 -0.53
C GLU A 30 9.81 -19.81 0.73
N LEU A 31 9.35 -21.07 0.68
CA LEU A 31 8.83 -21.76 1.87
C LEU A 31 9.88 -21.83 2.99
N ARG A 32 11.13 -22.17 2.67
CA ARG A 32 12.22 -22.15 3.67
C ARG A 32 12.42 -20.75 4.27
N ARG A 33 12.41 -19.73 3.43
CA ARG A 33 12.54 -18.33 3.87
C ARG A 33 11.42 -17.94 4.82
N GLN A 34 10.17 -18.26 4.46
CA GLN A 34 9.01 -17.92 5.29
C GLN A 34 8.97 -18.71 6.60
N ARG A 35 9.28 -20.02 6.59
CA ARG A 35 9.39 -20.80 7.85
C ARG A 35 10.40 -20.15 8.81
N ALA A 36 11.58 -19.80 8.32
CA ALA A 36 12.60 -19.13 9.13
C ALA A 36 12.13 -17.77 9.67
N ARG A 37 11.41 -16.97 8.82
CA ARG A 37 10.89 -15.68 9.19
C ARG A 37 9.83 -15.74 10.29
N TYR A 38 8.87 -16.66 10.18
CA TYR A 38 7.84 -16.87 11.20
C TYR A 38 8.42 -17.46 12.49
N ALA A 39 9.34 -18.42 12.39
CA ALA A 39 10.02 -18.98 13.56
C ALA A 39 10.78 -17.89 14.33
N ALA A 40 11.53 -17.04 13.63
CA ALA A 40 12.23 -15.91 14.25
C ALA A 40 11.27 -14.91 14.91
N ALA A 41 10.10 -14.65 14.30
CA ALA A 41 9.10 -13.77 14.90
C ALA A 41 8.51 -14.35 16.20
N LEU A 42 8.28 -15.67 16.25
CA LEU A 42 7.82 -16.37 17.44
C LEU A 42 8.87 -16.35 18.56
N GLU A 43 10.15 -16.53 18.25
CA GLU A 43 11.26 -16.43 19.21
C GLU A 43 11.36 -14.99 19.78
N GLN A 44 11.21 -13.99 18.93
CA GLN A 44 11.22 -12.60 19.38
C GLN A 44 9.99 -12.26 20.22
N PHE A 45 8.81 -12.81 19.91
CA PHE A 45 7.63 -12.67 20.75
C PHE A 45 7.90 -13.22 22.16
N GLU A 46 8.46 -14.44 22.27
CA GLU A 46 8.81 -15.02 23.57
C GLU A 46 9.84 -14.20 24.35
N LEU A 47 10.79 -13.58 23.65
CA LEU A 47 11.81 -12.74 24.27
C LEU A 47 11.19 -11.48 24.94
N TYR A 48 10.19 -10.86 24.32
CA TYR A 48 9.58 -9.62 24.83
C TYR A 48 8.41 -9.86 25.77
N PHE A 49 7.63 -10.94 25.56
CA PHE A 49 6.35 -11.16 26.24
C PHE A 49 6.28 -12.44 27.05
N GLY A 50 7.39 -13.19 27.09
CA GLY A 50 7.52 -14.45 27.84
C GLY A 50 7.10 -15.70 27.06
N PRO A 51 7.66 -16.86 27.44
CA PRO A 51 7.38 -18.14 26.80
C PRO A 51 6.03 -18.72 27.24
N GLY A 52 5.54 -19.72 26.49
CA GLY A 52 4.37 -20.52 26.85
C GLY A 52 3.03 -19.87 26.62
N ARG A 53 2.99 -18.65 26.08
CA ARG A 53 1.75 -17.97 25.73
C ARG A 53 1.08 -18.60 24.51
N GLN A 54 -0.23 -18.65 24.53
CA GLN A 54 -1.02 -19.02 23.35
C GLN A 54 -1.01 -17.88 22.36
N VAL A 55 -0.69 -18.16 21.10
CA VAL A 55 -0.55 -17.15 20.07
C VAL A 55 -1.38 -17.47 18.83
N ARG A 56 -1.68 -16.42 18.07
CA ARG A 56 -2.15 -16.46 16.69
C ARG A 56 -1.18 -15.71 15.79
N LEU A 57 -1.18 -16.09 14.53
CA LEU A 57 -0.37 -15.45 13.49
C LEU A 57 -1.25 -14.65 12.54
N TYR A 58 -0.75 -13.51 12.11
CA TYR A 58 -1.44 -12.62 11.20
C TYR A 58 -0.49 -12.13 10.12
N SER A 59 -1.05 -11.81 8.95
CA SER A 59 -0.31 -11.24 7.84
C SER A 59 -1.14 -10.19 7.14
N ALA A 60 -0.53 -9.03 6.87
CA ALA A 60 -1.14 -7.94 6.12
C ALA A 60 -0.20 -7.51 4.98
N PRO A 61 -0.62 -7.65 3.71
CA PRO A 61 0.22 -7.35 2.56
C PRO A 61 0.44 -5.87 2.37
N GLY A 62 1.60 -5.51 1.79
CA GLY A 62 1.78 -4.24 1.11
C GLY A 62 1.01 -4.21 -0.21
N ARG A 63 0.99 -3.06 -0.85
CA ARG A 63 0.32 -2.87 -2.15
C ARG A 63 1.20 -2.15 -3.15
N THR A 64 0.97 -2.41 -4.43
CA THR A 64 1.49 -1.63 -5.55
C THR A 64 0.33 -0.96 -6.27
N GLU A 65 0.47 0.32 -6.63
CA GLU A 65 -0.55 1.07 -7.37
C GLU A 65 -0.38 0.79 -8.87
N LEU A 66 -1.43 0.34 -9.53
CA LEU A 66 -1.43 0.05 -10.97
C LEU A 66 -2.00 1.19 -11.82
N GLY A 67 -2.91 1.98 -11.27
CA GLY A 67 -3.54 3.10 -11.93
C GLY A 67 -4.42 3.93 -11.00
N GLY A 68 -4.87 5.10 -11.49
CA GLY A 68 -5.64 6.03 -10.67
C GLY A 68 -4.76 6.86 -9.73
N ASN A 69 -3.58 7.25 -10.19
CA ASN A 69 -2.67 8.07 -9.40
C ASN A 69 -3.30 9.43 -9.07
N HIS A 70 -3.44 9.74 -7.78
CA HIS A 70 -4.07 10.98 -7.27
C HIS A 70 -5.51 11.24 -7.71
N THR A 71 -6.29 10.19 -8.01
CA THR A 71 -7.70 10.30 -8.38
C THR A 71 -8.66 10.07 -7.21
N ASP A 72 -8.28 9.29 -6.22
CA ASP A 72 -9.12 8.85 -5.09
C ASP A 72 -9.63 10.05 -4.25
N HIS A 73 -8.72 10.97 -3.90
CA HIS A 73 -9.07 12.19 -3.16
C HIS A 73 -9.89 13.22 -3.98
N GLN A 74 -10.08 12.96 -5.28
CA GLN A 74 -10.96 13.70 -6.19
C GLN A 74 -12.21 12.92 -6.58
N HIS A 75 -12.54 11.85 -5.85
CA HIS A 75 -13.69 10.97 -6.09
C HIS A 75 -13.62 10.22 -7.43
N GLY A 76 -12.43 9.86 -7.87
CA GLY A 76 -12.19 9.10 -9.09
C GLY A 76 -12.01 7.59 -8.84
N TYR A 77 -11.38 6.92 -9.82
CA TYR A 77 -11.10 5.48 -9.80
C TYR A 77 -9.66 5.21 -9.36
N GLY A 78 -9.47 4.12 -8.60
CA GLY A 78 -8.16 3.59 -8.26
C GLY A 78 -8.03 2.14 -8.66
N LEU A 79 -6.84 1.73 -9.08
CA LEU A 79 -6.48 0.35 -9.39
C LEU A 79 -5.18 0.01 -8.68
N ALA A 80 -5.21 -1.00 -7.80
CA ALA A 80 -4.03 -1.41 -7.04
C ALA A 80 -4.02 -2.92 -6.80
N ALA A 81 -2.84 -3.48 -6.53
CA ALA A 81 -2.65 -4.90 -6.29
C ALA A 81 -1.93 -5.16 -4.98
N ALA A 82 -2.39 -6.15 -4.21
CA ALA A 82 -1.66 -6.67 -3.07
C ALA A 82 -0.43 -7.45 -3.52
N VAL A 83 0.65 -7.36 -2.77
CA VAL A 83 1.92 -8.01 -3.08
C VAL A 83 2.35 -8.96 -1.96
N THR A 84 3.25 -9.90 -2.28
CA THR A 84 3.71 -10.90 -1.30
C THR A 84 4.66 -10.35 -0.23
N LEU A 85 5.14 -9.12 -0.36
CA LEU A 85 5.79 -8.42 0.74
C LEU A 85 4.73 -7.97 1.74
N ASP A 86 4.88 -8.38 2.99
CA ASP A 86 3.87 -8.15 4.02
C ASP A 86 4.47 -7.78 5.38
N LEU A 87 3.59 -7.38 6.28
CA LEU A 87 3.82 -7.36 7.70
C LEU A 87 3.23 -8.63 8.30
N ILE A 88 4.02 -9.37 9.07
CA ILE A 88 3.54 -10.46 9.90
C ILE A 88 3.45 -10.02 11.37
N ALA A 89 2.46 -10.55 12.08
CA ALA A 89 2.32 -10.35 13.52
C ALA A 89 2.12 -11.69 14.23
N VAL A 90 2.83 -11.84 15.36
CA VAL A 90 2.57 -12.87 16.36
C VAL A 90 1.85 -12.17 17.50
N ALA A 91 0.63 -12.55 17.82
CA ALA A 91 -0.18 -11.87 18.84
C ALA A 91 -0.77 -12.86 19.85
N SER A 92 -1.01 -12.35 21.05
CA SER A 92 -1.65 -13.02 22.16
C SER A 92 -2.53 -12.04 22.91
N PRO A 93 -3.80 -12.36 23.23
CA PRO A 93 -4.67 -11.47 24.00
C PRO A 93 -4.12 -11.20 25.39
N SER A 94 -4.49 -10.06 25.97
CA SER A 94 -4.16 -9.62 27.33
C SER A 94 -5.39 -9.03 28.00
N ASP A 95 -5.61 -9.36 29.27
CA ASP A 95 -6.77 -8.92 30.05
C ASP A 95 -6.50 -7.65 30.90
N ASP A 96 -5.32 -7.03 30.73
CA ASP A 96 -4.88 -5.91 31.56
C ASP A 96 -5.23 -4.51 31.00
N GLY A 97 -5.96 -4.46 29.88
CA GLY A 97 -6.40 -3.22 29.25
C GLY A 97 -5.34 -2.48 28.44
N PHE A 98 -4.19 -3.12 28.15
CA PHE A 98 -3.12 -2.52 27.36
C PHE A 98 -2.89 -3.26 26.04
N ILE A 99 -2.61 -2.50 24.98
CA ILE A 99 -2.01 -3.04 23.75
C ILE A 99 -0.51 -2.74 23.80
N ARG A 100 0.31 -3.78 23.59
CA ARG A 100 1.77 -3.64 23.50
C ARG A 100 2.26 -4.22 22.20
N VAL A 101 2.95 -3.41 21.41
CA VAL A 101 3.48 -3.83 20.09
C VAL A 101 4.98 -3.57 20.03
N LYS A 102 5.72 -4.65 19.82
CA LYS A 102 7.14 -4.59 19.50
C LYS A 102 7.37 -4.85 18.03
N SER A 103 7.87 -3.87 17.32
CA SER A 103 8.15 -3.96 15.89
C SER A 103 9.64 -4.18 15.61
N ARG A 104 9.96 -5.10 14.69
CA ARG A 104 11.34 -5.35 14.23
C ARG A 104 11.98 -4.07 13.71
N GLY A 105 13.20 -3.80 14.17
CA GLY A 105 13.95 -2.61 13.74
C GLY A 105 13.64 -1.32 14.51
N PHE A 106 12.74 -1.37 15.50
CA PHE A 106 12.45 -0.24 16.39
C PHE A 106 12.87 -0.57 17.81
N ASN A 107 13.51 0.38 18.48
CA ASN A 107 13.96 0.21 19.87
C ASN A 107 12.80 0.32 20.85
N LYS A 108 11.83 1.18 20.55
CA LYS A 108 10.69 1.45 21.46
C LYS A 108 9.65 0.34 21.37
N LEU A 109 9.07 -0.04 22.50
CA LEU A 109 7.83 -0.77 22.64
C LEU A 109 6.68 0.24 22.63
N ASP A 110 5.72 0.10 21.72
CA ASP A 110 4.49 0.88 21.77
C ASP A 110 3.59 0.29 22.85
N VAL A 111 3.10 1.14 23.76
CA VAL A 111 2.20 0.76 24.82
C VAL A 111 1.01 1.70 24.81
N ILE A 112 -0.17 1.17 24.61
CA ILE A 112 -1.42 1.90 24.51
C ILE A 112 -2.34 1.49 25.65
N ASP A 113 -2.73 2.44 26.50
CA ASP A 113 -3.76 2.28 27.48
C ASP A 113 -5.13 2.48 26.83
N LEU A 114 -5.98 1.45 26.85
CA LEU A 114 -7.31 1.48 26.25
C LEU A 114 -8.33 2.29 27.05
N SER A 115 -8.01 2.66 28.30
CA SER A 115 -8.82 3.59 29.09
C SER A 115 -8.66 5.06 28.64
N GLU A 116 -7.64 5.35 27.83
CA GLU A 116 -7.33 6.66 27.26
C GLU A 116 -7.56 6.67 25.74
N PRO A 117 -8.79 6.72 25.23
CA PRO A 117 -9.11 6.57 23.81
C PRO A 117 -8.71 7.77 22.95
N GLU A 118 -8.62 8.96 23.54
CA GLU A 118 -8.36 10.21 22.82
C GLU A 118 -6.92 10.31 22.31
N PRO A 119 -6.66 11.06 21.22
CA PRO A 119 -5.31 11.33 20.75
C PRO A 119 -4.43 11.91 21.86
N GLN A 120 -3.28 11.28 22.11
CA GLN A 120 -2.37 11.69 23.16
C GLN A 120 -1.34 12.71 22.67
N GLN A 121 -1.02 13.69 23.52
CA GLN A 121 -0.01 14.70 23.21
C GLN A 121 1.35 14.00 23.04
N GLY A 122 2.01 14.23 21.89
CA GLY A 122 3.31 13.64 21.56
C GLY A 122 3.25 12.26 20.87
N GLU A 123 2.06 11.68 20.66
CA GLU A 123 1.89 10.45 19.85
C GLU A 123 1.70 10.73 18.37
N SER A 124 1.32 11.93 17.96
CA SER A 124 1.16 12.29 16.55
C SER A 124 2.40 11.90 15.73
N THR A 125 2.18 11.30 14.57
CA THR A 125 3.24 10.75 13.68
C THR A 125 4.00 9.52 14.21
N HIS A 126 3.53 8.88 15.29
CA HIS A 126 4.08 7.65 15.84
C HIS A 126 3.11 6.48 15.68
N SER A 127 3.64 5.25 15.64
CA SER A 127 2.84 4.01 15.54
C SER A 127 1.80 3.87 16.65
N ALA A 128 2.09 4.36 17.86
CA ALA A 128 1.17 4.32 18.99
C ALA A 128 -0.16 5.02 18.68
N SER A 129 -0.14 6.17 18.00
CA SER A 129 -1.36 6.89 17.61
C SER A 129 -2.22 6.10 16.63
N LEU A 130 -1.61 5.40 15.68
CA LEU A 130 -2.33 4.52 14.75
C LEU A 130 -3.03 3.39 15.50
N ILE A 131 -2.31 2.71 16.41
CA ILE A 131 -2.87 1.60 17.19
C ILE A 131 -4.05 2.09 18.05
N ARG A 132 -3.91 3.23 18.72
CA ARG A 132 -4.98 3.87 19.53
C ARG A 132 -6.18 4.20 18.66
N GLY A 133 -5.97 4.84 17.51
CA GLY A 133 -7.04 5.21 16.57
C GLY A 133 -7.78 4.00 16.00
N ILE A 134 -7.07 2.89 15.73
CA ILE A 134 -7.67 1.64 15.28
C ILE A 134 -8.54 1.05 16.39
N ALA A 135 -8.03 0.92 17.61
CA ALA A 135 -8.80 0.41 18.76
C ALA A 135 -10.07 1.23 19.00
N GLU A 136 -9.96 2.56 18.92
CA GLU A 136 -11.12 3.47 19.05
C GLU A 136 -12.11 3.31 17.90
N GLY A 137 -11.63 3.11 16.67
CA GLY A 137 -12.49 2.85 15.51
C GLY A 137 -13.33 1.57 15.67
N PHE A 138 -12.77 0.52 16.26
CA PHE A 138 -13.52 -0.69 16.63
C PHE A 138 -14.58 -0.37 17.69
N ARG A 139 -14.20 0.36 18.75
CA ARG A 139 -15.11 0.78 19.82
C ARG A 139 -16.26 1.64 19.29
N ALA A 140 -15.99 2.56 18.38
CA ALA A 140 -17.01 3.42 17.76
C ALA A 140 -18.04 2.63 16.94
N LEU A 141 -17.67 1.45 16.43
CA LEU A 141 -18.59 0.52 15.77
C LEU A 141 -19.28 -0.44 16.76
N GLY A 142 -19.17 -0.21 18.07
CA GLY A 142 -19.77 -1.03 19.12
C GLY A 142 -19.12 -2.42 19.26
N LYS A 143 -17.87 -2.59 18.81
CA LYS A 143 -17.14 -3.85 18.98
C LYS A 143 -16.43 -3.88 20.33
N GLU A 144 -16.63 -4.95 21.07
CA GLU A 144 -15.90 -5.22 22.31
C GLU A 144 -14.51 -5.74 21.96
N THR A 145 -13.48 -4.97 22.28
CA THR A 145 -12.07 -5.32 22.12
C THR A 145 -11.34 -5.16 23.44
N GLY A 146 -10.20 -5.80 23.59
CA GLY A 146 -9.34 -5.72 24.76
C GLY A 146 -7.87 -5.53 24.37
N GLY A 147 -6.99 -5.72 25.35
CA GLY A 147 -5.55 -5.64 25.17
C GLY A 147 -4.96 -6.84 24.44
N PHE A 148 -3.79 -6.65 23.82
CA PHE A 148 -2.99 -7.74 23.31
C PHE A 148 -1.50 -7.37 23.34
N ASP A 149 -0.66 -8.40 23.35
CA ASP A 149 0.77 -8.26 23.12
C ASP A 149 1.10 -8.78 21.72
N ALA A 150 1.86 -8.03 20.93
CA ALA A 150 2.26 -8.45 19.60
C ALA A 150 3.72 -8.14 19.27
N TYR A 151 4.37 -9.08 18.58
CA TYR A 151 5.61 -8.83 17.86
C TYR A 151 5.34 -8.77 16.37
N THR A 152 5.82 -7.71 15.70
CA THR A 152 5.63 -7.52 14.26
C THR A 152 6.95 -7.51 13.51
N ALA A 153 6.96 -8.10 12.31
CA ALA A 153 8.09 -8.05 11.39
C ALA A 153 7.61 -7.78 9.97
N SER A 154 8.03 -6.65 9.41
CA SER A 154 7.65 -6.23 8.05
C SER A 154 8.78 -6.48 7.07
N ASP A 155 8.43 -7.02 5.90
CA ASP A 155 9.24 -7.03 4.68
C ASP A 155 8.75 -5.94 3.70
N VAL A 156 7.65 -5.24 4.02
CA VAL A 156 7.24 -4.03 3.29
C VAL A 156 8.18 -2.90 3.67
N LEU A 157 8.94 -2.45 2.71
CA LEU A 157 9.95 -1.43 2.90
C LEU A 157 9.35 -0.07 3.19
N ARG A 158 9.94 0.64 4.14
CA ARG A 158 9.54 2.02 4.42
C ARG A 158 9.98 2.95 3.30
N GLY A 159 9.10 3.88 2.94
CA GLY A 159 9.41 4.84 1.89
C GLY A 159 9.43 4.25 0.48
N SER A 160 9.20 2.95 0.32
CA SER A 160 9.23 2.25 -0.97
C SER A 160 7.98 2.43 -1.83
N GLY A 161 7.03 3.26 -1.41
CA GLY A 161 5.76 3.37 -2.13
C GLY A 161 4.88 2.11 -2.11
N LEU A 162 5.23 1.08 -1.31
CA LEU A 162 4.46 -0.16 -1.15
C LEU A 162 3.48 -0.11 0.03
N SER A 163 3.23 1.06 0.61
CA SER A 163 2.33 1.32 1.74
C SER A 163 2.61 0.50 2.99
N SER A 164 3.81 0.68 3.54
CA SER A 164 4.16 0.06 4.83
C SER A 164 3.26 0.54 5.98
N SER A 165 2.72 1.78 5.93
CA SER A 165 1.74 2.26 6.91
C SER A 165 0.44 1.46 6.83
N ALA A 166 -0.17 1.34 5.65
CA ALA A 166 -1.41 0.59 5.48
C ALA A 166 -1.26 -0.90 5.85
N ALA A 167 -0.12 -1.52 5.53
CA ALA A 167 0.17 -2.89 5.96
C ALA A 167 0.28 -3.01 7.48
N PHE A 168 0.86 -2.01 8.17
CA PHE A 168 0.92 -1.97 9.63
C PHE A 168 -0.47 -1.77 10.24
N GLU A 169 -1.22 -0.79 9.75
CA GLU A 169 -2.57 -0.48 10.21
C GLU A 169 -3.49 -1.70 10.05
N MET A 170 -3.51 -2.29 8.85
CA MET A 170 -4.30 -3.50 8.59
C MET A 170 -3.83 -4.70 9.43
N GLY A 171 -2.51 -4.80 9.70
CA GLY A 171 -1.97 -5.78 10.62
C GLY A 171 -2.54 -5.65 12.02
N MET A 172 -2.63 -4.44 12.55
CA MET A 172 -3.24 -4.19 13.88
C MET A 172 -4.75 -4.40 13.87
N ALA A 173 -5.44 -3.98 12.80
CA ALA A 173 -6.87 -4.17 12.67
C ALA A 173 -7.25 -5.66 12.58
N VAL A 174 -6.52 -6.46 11.80
CA VAL A 174 -6.80 -7.91 11.69
C VAL A 174 -6.47 -8.66 12.98
N VAL A 175 -5.48 -8.21 13.77
CA VAL A 175 -5.20 -8.75 15.10
C VAL A 175 -6.40 -8.51 16.02
N LEU A 176 -6.88 -7.27 16.15
CA LEU A 176 -8.07 -6.97 16.97
C LEU A 176 -9.29 -7.75 16.51
N ASN A 177 -9.55 -7.76 15.20
CA ASN A 177 -10.69 -8.50 14.64
C ASN A 177 -10.63 -10.00 14.94
N GLY A 178 -9.45 -10.60 14.84
CA GLY A 178 -9.25 -12.05 15.06
C GLY A 178 -9.18 -12.45 16.53
N GLU A 179 -8.50 -11.66 17.40
CA GLU A 179 -8.39 -11.98 18.82
C GLU A 179 -9.74 -11.87 19.53
N TYR A 180 -10.57 -10.91 19.16
CA TYR A 180 -11.85 -10.62 19.80
C TYR A 180 -13.08 -11.04 19.00
N GLY A 181 -12.89 -11.69 17.85
CA GLY A 181 -14.00 -12.21 17.04
C GLY A 181 -15.00 -11.13 16.60
N CYS A 182 -14.54 -9.92 16.30
CA CYS A 182 -15.39 -8.77 16.00
C CYS A 182 -16.20 -8.92 14.70
N GLY A 183 -15.78 -9.80 13.78
CA GLY A 183 -16.50 -10.11 12.55
C GLY A 183 -16.57 -8.97 11.54
N LEU A 184 -15.63 -8.02 11.59
CA LEU A 184 -15.55 -6.93 10.61
C LEU A 184 -15.00 -7.45 9.28
N SER A 185 -15.57 -6.97 8.19
CA SER A 185 -15.07 -7.19 6.84
C SER A 185 -13.78 -6.40 6.57
N GLY A 186 -13.02 -6.81 5.54
CA GLY A 186 -11.83 -6.09 5.11
C GLY A 186 -12.09 -4.60 4.84
N PRO A 187 -13.11 -4.21 4.05
CA PRO A 187 -13.43 -2.80 3.81
C PRO A 187 -13.81 -2.01 5.07
N GLU A 188 -14.48 -2.61 6.06
CA GLU A 188 -14.77 -1.95 7.33
C GLU A 188 -13.49 -1.67 8.11
N MET A 189 -12.59 -2.65 8.21
CA MET A 189 -11.29 -2.46 8.85
C MET A 189 -10.44 -1.41 8.11
N ALA A 190 -10.46 -1.39 6.78
CA ALA A 190 -9.75 -0.38 5.99
C ALA A 190 -10.21 1.05 6.29
N LYS A 191 -11.51 1.28 6.49
CA LYS A 191 -12.07 2.58 6.90
C LYS A 191 -11.64 2.98 8.29
N ILE A 192 -11.57 2.02 9.23
CA ILE A 192 -11.04 2.26 10.58
C ILE A 192 -9.56 2.69 10.49
N CYS A 193 -8.76 2.02 9.67
CA CYS A 193 -7.34 2.34 9.47
C CYS A 193 -7.17 3.75 8.88
N GLN A 194 -7.93 4.10 7.84
CA GLN A 194 -7.94 5.45 7.29
C GLN A 194 -8.34 6.51 8.35
N TYR A 195 -9.36 6.24 9.15
CA TYR A 195 -9.75 7.12 10.25
C TYR A 195 -8.60 7.33 11.24
N ALA A 196 -7.90 6.27 11.61
CA ALA A 196 -6.76 6.34 12.52
C ALA A 196 -5.60 7.17 11.91
N GLU A 197 -5.27 6.97 10.62
CA GLU A 197 -4.22 7.73 9.93
C GLU A 197 -4.58 9.23 9.83
N ASN A 198 -5.83 9.54 9.48
CA ASN A 198 -6.28 10.92 9.31
C ASN A 198 -6.45 11.67 10.64
N THR A 199 -7.00 11.01 11.68
CA THR A 199 -7.44 11.67 12.92
C THR A 199 -6.39 11.59 14.03
N TYR A 200 -5.74 10.43 14.19
CA TYR A 200 -4.78 10.20 15.29
C TYR A 200 -3.33 10.41 14.87
N PHE A 201 -2.95 9.90 13.71
CA PHE A 201 -1.60 10.09 13.19
C PHE A 201 -1.42 11.50 12.60
N GLY A 202 -2.48 12.10 12.07
CA GLY A 202 -2.50 13.47 11.55
C GLY A 202 -2.00 13.60 10.11
N LYS A 203 -2.02 12.52 9.34
CA LYS A 203 -1.64 12.53 7.92
C LYS A 203 -2.86 12.20 7.05
N PRO A 204 -3.41 13.18 6.32
CA PRO A 204 -4.51 12.93 5.39
C PRO A 204 -4.10 11.94 4.29
N CYS A 205 -4.85 10.85 4.17
CA CYS A 205 -4.63 9.82 3.16
C CYS A 205 -5.93 9.45 2.43
N GLY A 206 -5.79 8.85 1.22
CA GLY A 206 -6.87 8.14 0.54
C GLY A 206 -7.17 6.80 1.20
N LEU A 207 -8.13 6.06 0.66
CA LEU A 207 -8.53 4.76 1.21
C LEU A 207 -7.99 3.57 0.41
N LEU A 208 -7.44 3.80 -0.79
CA LEU A 208 -7.04 2.75 -1.73
C LEU A 208 -6.00 1.79 -1.14
N ASP A 209 -5.06 2.31 -0.37
CA ASP A 209 -3.96 1.54 0.21
C ASP A 209 -4.46 0.52 1.23
N GLN A 210 -5.25 0.98 2.19
CA GLN A 210 -5.85 0.15 3.21
C GLN A 210 -6.83 -0.87 2.60
N LEU A 211 -7.65 -0.46 1.62
CA LEU A 211 -8.55 -1.36 0.91
C LEU A 211 -7.79 -2.48 0.20
N THR A 212 -6.69 -2.14 -0.49
CA THR A 212 -5.90 -3.15 -1.20
C THR A 212 -5.26 -4.14 -0.24
N SER A 213 -4.68 -3.66 0.85
CA SER A 213 -4.12 -4.52 1.89
C SER A 213 -5.20 -5.39 2.56
N ALA A 214 -6.41 -4.85 2.76
CA ALA A 214 -7.52 -5.56 3.38
C ALA A 214 -8.12 -6.67 2.51
N VAL A 215 -8.32 -6.40 1.21
CA VAL A 215 -9.08 -7.28 0.30
C VAL A 215 -8.18 -8.28 -0.44
N GLY A 216 -6.93 -7.89 -0.74
CA GLY A 216 -6.01 -8.70 -1.55
C GLY A 216 -6.40 -8.76 -3.03
N GLY A 217 -5.64 -9.50 -3.81
CA GLY A 217 -5.81 -9.56 -5.25
C GLY A 217 -5.46 -8.24 -5.92
N VAL A 218 -6.10 -7.97 -7.05
CA VAL A 218 -6.13 -6.65 -7.68
C VAL A 218 -7.50 -6.05 -7.41
N ILE A 219 -7.55 -4.84 -6.89
CA ILE A 219 -8.80 -4.14 -6.65
C ILE A 219 -8.94 -2.93 -7.57
N PHE A 220 -10.12 -2.77 -8.13
CA PHE A 220 -10.60 -1.54 -8.73
C PHE A 220 -11.59 -0.90 -7.77
N ALA A 221 -11.36 0.34 -7.39
CA ALA A 221 -12.21 1.08 -6.46
C ALA A 221 -12.77 2.33 -7.14
N ASN A 222 -14.08 2.53 -7.01
CA ASN A 222 -14.78 3.74 -7.42
C ASN A 222 -15.09 4.58 -6.18
N PHE A 223 -14.46 5.75 -6.08
CA PHE A 223 -14.61 6.68 -4.97
C PHE A 223 -15.64 7.79 -5.21
N ALA A 224 -16.60 7.60 -6.14
CA ALA A 224 -17.68 8.57 -6.37
C ALA A 224 -18.43 8.91 -5.06
N ASP A 225 -18.63 7.92 -4.20
CA ASP A 225 -18.98 8.06 -2.78
C ASP A 225 -17.82 7.58 -1.90
N PRO A 226 -16.99 8.47 -1.34
CA PRO A 226 -15.88 8.06 -0.47
C PRO A 226 -16.33 7.37 0.82
N GLY A 227 -17.55 7.62 1.28
CA GLY A 227 -18.14 6.96 2.45
C GLY A 227 -18.51 5.50 2.18
N ALA A 228 -18.81 5.16 0.90
CA ALA A 228 -19.20 3.82 0.46
C ALA A 228 -18.58 3.50 -0.91
N PRO A 229 -17.24 3.39 -1.03
CA PRO A 229 -16.61 3.12 -2.31
C PRO A 229 -17.07 1.75 -2.86
N GLU A 230 -17.34 1.69 -4.15
CA GLU A 230 -17.61 0.43 -4.85
C GLU A 230 -16.28 -0.27 -5.14
N ILE A 231 -16.16 -1.52 -4.71
CA ILE A 231 -14.93 -2.30 -4.83
C ILE A 231 -15.18 -3.51 -5.71
N GLU A 232 -14.39 -3.66 -6.76
CA GLU A 232 -14.37 -4.83 -7.61
C GLU A 232 -13.02 -5.52 -7.49
N LYS A 233 -13.03 -6.78 -7.05
CA LYS A 233 -11.83 -7.61 -6.96
C LYS A 233 -11.60 -8.36 -8.26
N ILE A 234 -10.37 -8.27 -8.77
CA ILE A 234 -9.86 -9.05 -9.89
C ILE A 234 -8.87 -10.07 -9.30
N HIS A 235 -9.01 -11.34 -9.63
CA HIS A 235 -8.11 -12.37 -9.13
C HIS A 235 -6.69 -12.13 -9.59
N ALA A 236 -5.73 -12.22 -8.66
CA ALA A 236 -4.31 -12.02 -8.96
C ALA A 236 -3.67 -13.22 -9.66
N ALA A 237 -4.23 -14.41 -9.47
CA ALA A 237 -3.70 -15.65 -10.04
C ALA A 237 -3.75 -15.62 -11.57
N GLY A 238 -2.58 -15.78 -12.21
CA GLY A 238 -2.47 -15.77 -13.67
C GLY A 238 -2.62 -14.40 -14.34
N LEU A 239 -2.76 -13.33 -13.56
CA LEU A 239 -2.95 -11.98 -14.11
C LEU A 239 -1.69 -11.47 -14.82
N LEU A 240 -0.52 -11.71 -14.27
CA LEU A 240 0.74 -11.44 -14.95
C LEU A 240 1.05 -12.64 -15.87
N PRO A 241 1.29 -12.41 -17.16
CA PRO A 241 1.68 -13.48 -18.07
C PRO A 241 2.96 -14.18 -17.61
N GLU A 242 3.08 -15.45 -17.97
CA GLU A 242 4.31 -16.18 -17.78
C GLU A 242 5.47 -15.44 -18.48
N GLY A 243 6.58 -15.29 -17.80
CA GLY A 243 7.73 -14.56 -18.35
C GLY A 243 7.71 -13.04 -18.14
N VAL A 244 6.77 -12.47 -17.38
CA VAL A 244 6.81 -11.08 -16.97
C VAL A 244 6.96 -11.00 -15.45
N THR A 245 7.92 -10.20 -15.00
CA THR A 245 8.14 -9.93 -13.57
C THR A 245 7.80 -8.48 -13.24
N LEU A 246 7.00 -8.29 -12.22
CA LEU A 246 6.78 -6.97 -11.64
C LEU A 246 7.98 -6.61 -10.75
N CYS A 247 8.67 -5.52 -11.10
CA CYS A 247 9.77 -4.98 -10.32
C CYS A 247 9.38 -3.63 -9.71
N VAL A 248 9.86 -3.39 -8.49
CA VAL A 248 9.81 -2.06 -7.87
C VAL A 248 11.23 -1.63 -7.56
N THR A 249 11.59 -0.43 -7.99
CA THR A 249 12.90 0.16 -7.72
C THR A 249 12.76 1.19 -6.62
N ASP A 250 13.52 1.02 -5.53
CA ASP A 250 13.70 2.04 -4.50
C ASP A 250 14.83 2.98 -4.93
N THR A 251 14.49 4.25 -5.16
CA THR A 251 15.48 5.27 -5.53
C THR A 251 16.24 5.84 -4.33
N GLN A 252 15.96 5.33 -3.13
CA GLN A 252 16.56 5.74 -1.84
C GLN A 252 16.38 7.23 -1.51
N ALA A 253 15.48 7.92 -2.20
CA ALA A 253 15.15 9.31 -1.95
C ALA A 253 14.16 9.43 -0.78
N SER A 254 14.41 10.39 0.13
CA SER A 254 13.56 10.62 1.30
C SER A 254 12.34 11.48 0.96
N HIS A 255 11.19 11.14 1.55
CA HIS A 255 9.94 11.91 1.49
C HIS A 255 9.82 13.00 2.58
N SER A 256 10.76 13.08 3.52
CA SER A 256 10.60 13.82 4.79
C SER A 256 10.34 15.33 4.64
N GLU A 257 10.75 15.93 3.53
CA GLU A 257 10.58 17.39 3.28
C GLU A 257 9.56 17.69 2.19
N LEU A 258 8.86 16.69 1.63
CA LEU A 258 8.02 16.81 0.45
C LEU A 258 6.52 16.92 0.76
N THR A 259 6.13 16.97 2.03
CA THR A 259 4.71 17.05 2.46
C THR A 259 3.96 18.21 1.80
N GLY A 260 4.64 19.34 1.58
CA GLY A 260 4.06 20.50 0.90
C GLY A 260 3.71 20.26 -0.57
N GLU A 261 4.54 19.49 -1.29
CA GLU A 261 4.32 19.14 -2.69
C GLU A 261 3.17 18.14 -2.85
N PHE A 262 3.08 17.15 -1.96
CA PHE A 262 1.92 16.24 -1.92
C PHE A 262 0.61 16.99 -1.66
N ALA A 263 0.59 17.85 -0.65
CA ALA A 263 -0.58 18.66 -0.33
C ALA A 263 -0.96 19.61 -1.47
N ALA A 264 0.02 20.08 -2.27
CA ALA A 264 -0.22 20.95 -3.40
C ALA A 264 -1.00 20.25 -4.53
N ILE A 265 -0.80 18.96 -4.77
CA ILE A 265 -1.56 18.23 -5.81
C ILE A 265 -3.05 18.31 -5.52
N ARG A 266 -3.45 17.89 -4.32
CA ARG A 266 -4.85 17.90 -3.89
C ARG A 266 -5.42 19.32 -3.91
N ARG A 267 -4.73 20.29 -3.28
CA ARG A 267 -5.18 21.67 -3.18
C ARG A 267 -5.37 22.33 -4.56
N GLU A 268 -4.49 22.06 -5.52
CA GLU A 268 -4.58 22.61 -6.86
C GLU A 268 -5.73 22.02 -7.67
N MET A 269 -5.99 20.72 -7.56
CA MET A 269 -7.15 20.07 -8.16
C MET A 269 -8.46 20.61 -7.56
N GLU A 270 -8.53 20.75 -6.23
CA GLU A 270 -9.68 21.33 -5.52
C GLU A 270 -9.91 22.79 -5.92
N ALA A 271 -8.85 23.58 -6.13
CA ALA A 271 -8.97 24.96 -6.61
C ALA A 271 -9.60 25.04 -8.01
N VAL A 272 -9.26 24.14 -8.93
CA VAL A 272 -9.90 24.04 -10.24
C VAL A 272 -11.37 23.66 -10.11
N ALA A 273 -11.70 22.67 -9.27
CA ALA A 273 -13.08 22.28 -9.01
C ALA A 273 -13.91 23.43 -8.41
N ALA A 274 -13.34 24.18 -7.47
CA ALA A 274 -13.99 25.33 -6.83
C ALA A 274 -14.33 26.44 -7.85
N CYS A 275 -13.45 26.71 -8.82
CA CYS A 275 -13.72 27.65 -9.93
C CYS A 275 -14.90 27.19 -10.80
N LEU A 276 -15.29 25.91 -10.72
CA LEU A 276 -16.41 25.30 -11.42
C LEU A 276 -17.60 24.98 -10.49
N GLY A 277 -17.59 25.57 -9.28
CA GLY A 277 -18.69 25.46 -8.32
C GLY A 277 -18.78 24.11 -7.59
N GLN A 278 -17.69 23.33 -7.59
CA GLN A 278 -17.60 22.02 -6.92
C GLN A 278 -16.43 21.98 -5.96
N ASN A 279 -16.43 21.00 -5.05
CA ASN A 279 -15.33 20.81 -4.09
C ASN A 279 -14.27 19.81 -4.58
N VAL A 280 -14.61 18.95 -5.56
CA VAL A 280 -13.72 17.95 -6.14
C VAL A 280 -13.99 17.80 -7.63
N LEU A 281 -12.98 17.38 -8.40
CA LEU A 281 -13.08 17.23 -9.86
C LEU A 281 -14.07 16.13 -10.27
N GLY A 282 -14.25 15.08 -9.47
CA GLY A 282 -15.22 14.00 -9.75
C GLY A 282 -16.68 14.46 -9.82
N ARG A 283 -16.99 15.65 -9.31
CA ARG A 283 -18.32 16.26 -9.42
C ARG A 283 -18.43 17.28 -10.55
N VAL A 284 -17.34 17.52 -11.26
CA VAL A 284 -17.32 18.45 -12.42
C VAL A 284 -17.39 17.63 -13.70
N PRO A 285 -18.41 17.84 -14.57
CA PRO A 285 -18.42 17.21 -15.89
C PRO A 285 -17.16 17.61 -16.70
N GLU A 286 -16.48 16.64 -17.29
CA GLU A 286 -15.26 16.88 -18.07
C GLU A 286 -15.46 17.92 -19.19
N THR A 287 -16.62 17.89 -19.85
CA THR A 287 -16.98 18.88 -20.88
C THR A 287 -17.01 20.32 -20.34
N ALA A 288 -17.50 20.52 -19.11
CA ALA A 288 -17.52 21.84 -18.47
C ALA A 288 -16.10 22.31 -18.12
N PHE A 289 -15.22 21.40 -17.71
CA PHE A 289 -13.80 21.69 -17.49
C PHE A 289 -13.12 22.18 -18.78
N TRP A 290 -13.25 21.43 -19.88
CA TRP A 290 -12.62 21.81 -21.16
C TRP A 290 -13.15 23.13 -21.71
N GLN A 291 -14.45 23.41 -21.58
CA GLN A 291 -15.03 24.70 -22.00
C GLN A 291 -14.49 25.89 -21.18
N ALA A 292 -14.20 25.65 -19.91
CA ALA A 292 -13.69 26.68 -19.00
C ALA A 292 -12.16 26.86 -19.05
N LEU A 293 -11.44 26.05 -19.80
CA LEU A 293 -9.96 25.98 -19.79
C LEU A 293 -9.25 27.35 -19.89
N PRO A 294 -9.62 28.29 -20.81
CA PRO A 294 -8.95 29.59 -20.89
C PRO A 294 -9.11 30.39 -19.57
N ARG A 295 -10.28 30.35 -18.94
CA ARG A 295 -10.57 31.03 -17.68
C ARG A 295 -9.79 30.37 -16.52
N LEU A 296 -9.77 29.04 -16.46
CA LEU A 296 -9.09 28.28 -15.41
C LEU A 296 -7.58 28.55 -15.40
N ARG A 297 -6.94 28.65 -16.57
CA ARG A 297 -5.52 29.02 -16.67
C ARG A 297 -5.23 30.36 -15.98
N THR A 298 -6.10 31.35 -16.17
CA THR A 298 -5.93 32.68 -15.58
C THR A 298 -6.20 32.67 -14.07
N GLN A 299 -7.17 31.91 -13.62
CA GLN A 299 -7.62 31.90 -12.22
C GLN A 299 -6.81 30.97 -11.32
N CYS A 300 -6.44 29.76 -11.82
CA CYS A 300 -5.80 28.72 -11.02
C CYS A 300 -4.32 28.53 -11.37
N GLY A 301 -3.87 29.00 -12.52
CA GLY A 301 -2.52 28.80 -13.06
C GLY A 301 -2.37 27.48 -13.82
N ASP A 302 -1.33 27.39 -14.64
CA ASP A 302 -1.13 26.31 -15.60
C ASP A 302 -0.92 24.94 -14.90
N ARG A 303 -0.17 24.88 -13.81
CA ARG A 303 0.09 23.62 -13.10
C ARG A 303 -1.19 23.02 -12.49
N ALA A 304 -2.07 23.83 -11.91
CA ALA A 304 -3.34 23.36 -11.38
C ALA A 304 -4.23 22.79 -12.50
N VAL A 305 -4.25 23.45 -13.65
CA VAL A 305 -4.99 22.99 -14.84
C VAL A 305 -4.40 21.69 -15.38
N LEU A 306 -3.07 21.56 -15.47
CA LEU A 306 -2.42 20.31 -15.89
C LEU A 306 -2.75 19.15 -14.93
N ARG A 307 -2.77 19.37 -13.63
CA ARG A 307 -3.18 18.39 -12.62
C ARG A 307 -4.64 17.97 -12.78
N ALA A 308 -5.53 18.90 -13.15
CA ALA A 308 -6.91 18.56 -13.47
C ALA A 308 -7.02 17.76 -14.79
N ILE A 309 -6.23 18.06 -15.81
CA ILE A 309 -6.13 17.26 -17.04
C ILE A 309 -5.66 15.84 -16.70
N HIS A 310 -4.63 15.71 -15.86
CA HIS A 310 -4.17 14.42 -15.37
C HIS A 310 -5.32 13.63 -14.73
N TYR A 311 -6.10 14.27 -13.84
CA TYR A 311 -7.23 13.62 -13.17
C TYR A 311 -8.22 12.99 -14.16
N TYR A 312 -8.71 13.75 -15.16
CA TYR A 312 -9.69 13.21 -16.11
C TYR A 312 -9.11 12.07 -16.95
N GLN A 313 -7.90 12.27 -17.48
CA GLN A 313 -7.22 11.23 -18.26
C GLN A 313 -6.90 10.00 -17.44
N GLU A 314 -6.45 10.15 -16.21
CA GLU A 314 -6.08 9.05 -15.33
C GLU A 314 -7.29 8.28 -14.84
N ASN A 315 -8.38 8.98 -14.57
CA ASN A 315 -9.65 8.35 -14.21
C ASN A 315 -10.17 7.44 -15.34
N ALA A 316 -10.16 7.92 -16.58
CA ALA A 316 -10.51 7.11 -17.75
C ALA A 316 -9.52 5.95 -17.97
N ARG A 317 -8.22 6.19 -17.74
CA ARG A 317 -7.16 5.20 -17.90
C ARG A 317 -7.27 4.07 -16.87
N ALA A 318 -7.55 4.37 -15.61
CA ALA A 318 -7.76 3.36 -14.58
C ALA A 318 -8.90 2.39 -14.94
N LEU A 319 -10.00 2.90 -15.48
CA LEU A 319 -11.10 2.08 -15.98
C LEU A 319 -10.69 1.23 -17.19
N ALA A 320 -9.91 1.81 -18.13
CA ALA A 320 -9.40 1.09 -19.28
C ALA A 320 -8.41 -0.03 -18.88
N GLN A 321 -7.53 0.23 -17.90
CA GLN A 321 -6.61 -0.76 -17.32
C GLN A 321 -7.37 -1.93 -16.69
N LYS A 322 -8.41 -1.65 -15.88
CA LYS A 322 -9.29 -2.68 -15.33
C LYS A 322 -9.87 -3.55 -16.45
N ASN A 323 -10.47 -2.92 -17.46
CA ASN A 323 -11.10 -3.63 -18.56
C ASN A 323 -10.08 -4.47 -19.38
N ALA A 324 -8.86 -3.98 -19.58
CA ALA A 324 -7.80 -4.71 -20.26
C ALA A 324 -7.41 -5.97 -19.45
N LEU A 325 -7.23 -5.85 -18.14
CA LEU A 325 -6.94 -6.99 -17.26
C LEU A 325 -8.05 -8.04 -17.28
N GLN A 326 -9.33 -7.63 -17.23
CA GLN A 326 -10.46 -8.54 -17.27
C GLN A 326 -10.59 -9.30 -18.59
N ARG A 327 -10.17 -8.71 -19.71
CA ARG A 327 -10.14 -9.36 -21.02
C ARG A 327 -8.87 -10.18 -21.27
N GLY A 328 -7.88 -10.13 -20.36
CA GLY A 328 -6.58 -10.73 -20.56
C GLY A 328 -5.72 -10.01 -21.61
N ASP A 329 -6.06 -8.75 -21.93
CA ASP A 329 -5.30 -7.92 -22.88
C ASP A 329 -4.14 -7.23 -22.17
N PHE A 330 -3.09 -8.02 -21.93
CA PHE A 330 -1.94 -7.53 -21.20
C PHE A 330 -1.10 -6.53 -22.01
N ALA A 331 -1.13 -6.61 -23.33
CA ALA A 331 -0.44 -5.64 -24.19
C ALA A 331 -1.04 -4.23 -24.04
N GLU A 332 -2.37 -4.14 -24.08
CA GLU A 332 -3.08 -2.89 -23.82
C GLU A 332 -2.84 -2.41 -22.38
N PHE A 333 -2.86 -3.31 -21.39
CA PHE A 333 -2.55 -2.94 -20.01
C PHE A 333 -1.16 -2.31 -19.89
N LEU A 334 -0.12 -2.88 -20.49
CA LEU A 334 1.24 -2.31 -20.47
C LEU A 334 1.33 -0.97 -21.21
N HIS A 335 0.58 -0.81 -22.31
CA HIS A 335 0.46 0.47 -22.99
C HIS A 335 -0.11 1.54 -22.05
N LEU A 336 -1.19 1.22 -21.34
CA LEU A 336 -1.82 2.12 -20.37
C LEU A 336 -0.93 2.43 -19.16
N ILE A 337 -0.09 1.47 -18.72
CA ILE A 337 0.93 1.73 -17.67
C ILE A 337 1.92 2.79 -18.13
N ARG A 338 2.44 2.71 -19.36
CA ARG A 338 3.35 3.74 -19.91
C ARG A 338 2.65 5.10 -20.03
N ALA A 339 1.42 5.11 -20.54
CA ALA A 339 0.62 6.32 -20.66
C ALA A 339 0.36 6.99 -19.30
N ASN A 340 0.15 6.21 -18.21
CA ASN A 340 0.08 6.72 -16.86
C ASN A 340 1.41 7.36 -16.43
N GLY A 341 2.54 6.70 -16.67
CA GLY A 341 3.87 7.24 -16.36
C GLY A 341 4.14 8.58 -17.05
N HIS A 342 3.77 8.72 -18.34
CA HIS A 342 3.85 9.99 -19.08
C HIS A 342 2.95 11.06 -18.46
N SER A 343 1.71 10.74 -18.14
CA SER A 343 0.77 11.68 -17.53
C SER A 343 1.23 12.15 -16.14
N SER A 344 1.85 11.26 -15.35
CA SER A 344 2.46 11.60 -14.06
C SER A 344 3.63 12.60 -14.26
N PHE A 345 4.46 12.38 -15.26
CA PHE A 345 5.61 13.25 -15.55
C PHE A 345 5.18 14.61 -16.13
N GLU A 346 4.33 14.60 -17.15
CA GLU A 346 3.99 15.77 -17.96
C GLU A 346 2.92 16.65 -17.32
N SER A 347 1.86 16.02 -16.78
CA SER A 347 0.66 16.72 -16.33
C SER A 347 0.53 16.79 -14.81
N CYS A 348 0.64 15.69 -14.08
CA CYS A 348 0.61 15.70 -12.63
C CYS A 348 1.85 16.37 -12.04
N GLN A 349 3.00 16.21 -12.71
CA GLN A 349 4.30 16.76 -12.31
C GLN A 349 4.68 16.33 -10.90
N ASN A 350 4.50 15.05 -10.62
CA ASN A 350 4.82 14.44 -9.33
C ASN A 350 6.00 13.43 -9.39
N VAL A 351 6.77 13.46 -10.49
CA VAL A 351 7.97 12.62 -10.63
C VAL A 351 9.21 13.31 -10.06
N TYR A 352 9.23 14.63 -10.05
CA TYR A 352 10.35 15.44 -9.57
C TYR A 352 9.87 16.66 -8.78
N CYS A 353 10.72 17.17 -7.89
CA CYS A 353 10.48 18.42 -7.20
C CYS A 353 11.19 19.57 -7.94
N ALA A 354 10.43 20.55 -8.42
CA ALA A 354 10.98 21.68 -9.18
C ALA A 354 11.93 22.56 -8.35
N SER A 355 11.74 22.60 -7.02
CA SER A 355 12.60 23.34 -6.08
C SER A 355 13.92 22.62 -5.77
N ASP A 356 14.03 21.32 -6.11
CA ASP A 356 15.24 20.52 -5.88
C ASP A 356 15.70 19.81 -7.17
N PRO A 357 16.37 20.53 -8.08
CA PRO A 357 16.80 19.95 -9.36
C PRO A 357 17.96 18.96 -9.25
N ARG A 358 18.57 18.81 -8.07
CA ARG A 358 19.71 17.89 -7.84
C ARG A 358 19.28 16.50 -7.44
N HIS A 359 18.10 16.33 -6.85
CA HIS A 359 17.62 15.05 -6.33
C HIS A 359 16.39 14.59 -7.13
N GLN A 360 16.63 14.00 -8.30
CA GLN A 360 15.60 13.52 -9.22
C GLN A 360 15.74 12.00 -9.48
N GLY A 361 15.87 11.21 -8.43
CA GLY A 361 16.08 9.75 -8.52
C GLY A 361 14.99 9.04 -9.30
N LEU A 362 13.72 9.42 -9.14
CA LEU A 362 12.60 8.84 -9.92
C LEU A 362 12.79 9.07 -11.42
N SER A 363 13.15 10.29 -11.84
CA SER A 363 13.38 10.63 -13.27
C SER A 363 14.51 9.80 -13.85
N ILE A 364 15.61 9.60 -13.10
CA ILE A 364 16.74 8.75 -13.53
C ILE A 364 16.29 7.30 -13.65
N ALA A 365 15.57 6.76 -12.67
CA ALA A 365 15.08 5.39 -12.68
C ALA A 365 14.10 5.14 -13.86
N LEU A 366 13.22 6.09 -14.17
CA LEU A 366 12.31 6.02 -15.32
C LEU A 366 13.06 6.06 -16.65
N ALA A 367 14.03 6.96 -16.81
CA ALA A 367 14.84 7.07 -18.03
C ALA A 367 15.69 5.80 -18.25
N LEU A 368 16.28 5.23 -17.20
CA LEU A 368 17.01 3.97 -17.27
C LEU A 368 16.08 2.81 -17.63
N SER A 369 14.89 2.74 -17.02
CA SER A 369 13.88 1.73 -17.35
C SER A 369 13.45 1.82 -18.82
N GLN A 370 13.20 3.04 -19.31
CA GLN A 370 12.87 3.28 -20.72
C GLN A 370 13.96 2.75 -21.63
N SER A 371 15.21 3.08 -21.40
CA SER A 371 16.33 2.68 -22.26
C SER A 371 16.48 1.15 -22.40
N ILE A 372 16.04 0.39 -21.38
CA ILE A 372 16.15 -1.07 -21.36
C ILE A 372 14.88 -1.74 -21.86
N LEU A 373 13.70 -1.22 -21.47
CA LEU A 373 12.43 -1.93 -21.60
C LEU A 373 11.64 -1.53 -22.86
N GLU A 374 11.88 -0.37 -23.45
CA GLU A 374 11.05 0.15 -24.55
C GLU A 374 11.04 -0.79 -25.76
N ALA A 375 12.22 -1.21 -26.23
CA ALA A 375 12.35 -2.13 -27.37
C ALA A 375 11.94 -3.58 -27.03
N GLY A 376 11.97 -3.95 -25.77
CA GLY A 376 11.67 -5.32 -25.29
C GLY A 376 10.22 -5.55 -24.86
N GLY A 377 9.33 -4.55 -25.03
CA GLY A 377 7.90 -4.68 -24.73
C GLY A 377 7.54 -4.58 -23.25
N GLY A 378 8.45 -4.11 -22.38
CA GLY A 378 8.16 -3.81 -20.96
C GLY A 378 7.40 -2.51 -20.76
N ALA A 379 7.03 -2.23 -19.51
CA ALA A 379 6.40 -0.97 -19.12
C ALA A 379 6.96 -0.48 -17.78
N TRP A 380 6.91 0.82 -17.55
CA TRP A 380 7.44 1.46 -16.35
C TRP A 380 6.62 2.71 -16.04
N ARG A 381 6.56 3.04 -14.75
CA ARG A 381 5.94 4.27 -14.25
C ARG A 381 6.41 4.57 -12.82
N MET A 382 6.25 5.79 -12.39
CA MET A 382 6.30 6.15 -10.99
C MET A 382 5.08 5.53 -10.27
N GLN A 383 5.19 5.15 -9.01
CA GLN A 383 4.07 4.66 -8.20
C GLN A 383 3.94 5.41 -6.88
N GLY A 384 2.74 5.37 -6.30
CA GLY A 384 2.41 6.06 -5.06
C GLY A 384 2.32 7.58 -5.26
N GLY A 385 2.65 8.35 -4.23
CA GLY A 385 2.50 9.81 -4.26
C GLY A 385 3.48 10.55 -5.15
N GLY A 386 4.62 9.96 -5.48
CA GLY A 386 5.65 10.58 -6.32
C GLY A 386 6.66 11.45 -5.57
N PHE A 387 7.32 12.36 -6.25
CA PHE A 387 8.39 13.27 -5.84
C PHE A 387 9.67 12.59 -5.33
N ALA A 388 9.55 11.46 -4.67
CA ALA A 388 10.60 10.56 -4.18
C ALA A 388 10.05 9.13 -4.08
N GLY A 389 10.86 8.19 -3.60
CA GLY A 389 10.45 6.80 -3.34
C GLY A 389 10.70 5.88 -4.52
N THR A 390 9.67 5.35 -5.16
CA THR A 390 9.81 4.19 -6.05
C THR A 390 9.19 4.35 -7.43
N ILE A 391 9.74 3.60 -8.38
CA ILE A 391 9.11 3.31 -9.66
C ILE A 391 8.68 1.85 -9.72
N GLN A 392 7.73 1.57 -10.58
CA GLN A 392 7.24 0.24 -10.93
C GLN A 392 7.64 -0.09 -12.37
N ALA A 393 8.04 -1.34 -12.62
CA ALA A 393 8.34 -1.84 -13.95
C ALA A 393 7.80 -3.25 -14.16
N PHE A 394 7.24 -3.51 -15.33
CA PHE A 394 6.86 -4.84 -15.83
C PHE A 394 7.96 -5.29 -16.77
N VAL A 395 8.77 -6.22 -16.32
CA VAL A 395 10.03 -6.61 -16.98
C VAL A 395 9.90 -7.97 -17.64
N PRO A 396 10.05 -8.09 -18.97
CA PRO A 396 10.11 -9.38 -19.64
C PRO A 396 11.30 -10.22 -19.17
N ALA A 397 11.11 -11.54 -19.03
CA ALA A 397 12.11 -12.46 -18.50
C ALA A 397 13.49 -12.37 -19.19
N PRO A 398 13.61 -12.21 -20.52
CA PRO A 398 14.92 -12.05 -21.16
C PRO A 398 15.70 -10.82 -20.71
N LEU A 399 15.01 -9.79 -20.20
CA LEU A 399 15.61 -8.54 -19.76
C LEU A 399 15.81 -8.45 -18.25
N LEU A 400 15.24 -9.39 -17.48
CA LEU A 400 15.11 -9.25 -16.02
C LEU A 400 16.46 -9.07 -15.30
N GLU A 401 17.42 -9.93 -15.60
CA GLU A 401 18.73 -9.86 -14.92
C GLU A 401 19.51 -8.61 -15.32
N ALA A 402 19.49 -8.24 -16.60
CA ALA A 402 20.13 -7.01 -17.08
C ALA A 402 19.47 -5.76 -16.49
N TYR A 403 18.14 -5.75 -16.39
CA TYR A 403 17.38 -4.66 -15.79
C TYR A 403 17.73 -4.50 -14.29
N CYS A 404 17.66 -5.58 -13.52
CA CYS A 404 17.99 -5.53 -12.09
C CYS A 404 19.44 -5.08 -11.88
N ALA A 405 20.41 -5.62 -12.64
CA ALA A 405 21.81 -5.22 -12.54
C ALA A 405 22.02 -3.74 -12.89
N ALA A 406 21.35 -3.21 -13.90
CA ALA A 406 21.44 -1.79 -14.26
C ALA A 406 20.86 -0.88 -13.18
N ILE A 407 19.68 -1.22 -12.63
CA ILE A 407 19.05 -0.50 -11.54
C ILE A 407 19.95 -0.50 -10.30
N GLU A 408 20.42 -1.68 -9.88
CA GLU A 408 21.27 -1.81 -8.69
C GLU A 408 22.64 -1.16 -8.87
N GLY A 409 23.14 -1.08 -10.09
CA GLY A 409 24.34 -0.33 -10.42
C GLY A 409 24.24 1.17 -10.18
N VAL A 410 23.03 1.73 -10.23
CA VAL A 410 22.77 3.16 -10.01
C VAL A 410 22.30 3.44 -8.58
N PHE A 411 21.36 2.62 -8.05
CA PHE A 411 20.70 2.88 -6.77
C PHE A 411 21.22 1.99 -5.63
N GLY A 412 22.19 1.13 -5.89
CA GLY A 412 22.82 0.25 -4.90
C GLY A 412 22.22 -1.15 -4.86
N PRO A 413 22.95 -2.12 -4.32
CA PRO A 413 22.51 -3.51 -4.21
C PRO A 413 21.20 -3.65 -3.45
N GLY A 414 20.26 -4.46 -3.99
CA GLY A 414 18.96 -4.71 -3.37
C GLY A 414 17.94 -3.58 -3.58
N SER A 415 18.21 -2.60 -4.43
CA SER A 415 17.22 -1.55 -4.76
C SER A 415 16.15 -2.00 -5.78
N CYS A 416 16.34 -3.14 -6.45
CA CYS A 416 15.38 -3.72 -7.39
C CYS A 416 14.65 -4.91 -6.76
N TYR A 417 13.40 -4.70 -6.35
CA TYR A 417 12.56 -5.75 -5.74
C TYR A 417 11.72 -6.45 -6.78
N ARG A 418 11.83 -7.79 -6.86
CA ARG A 418 10.97 -8.63 -7.69
C ARG A 418 9.73 -9.00 -6.88
N LEU A 419 8.57 -8.57 -7.32
CA LEU A 419 7.32 -8.75 -6.61
C LEU A 419 6.45 -9.84 -7.26
N LYS A 420 5.65 -10.49 -6.42
CA LYS A 420 4.53 -11.32 -6.84
C LYS A 420 3.24 -10.69 -6.33
N LEU A 421 2.17 -10.83 -7.09
CA LEU A 421 0.84 -10.46 -6.64
C LEU A 421 0.35 -11.49 -5.62
N ARG A 422 -0.42 -11.02 -4.64
CA ARG A 422 -0.97 -11.84 -3.57
C ARG A 422 -2.49 -11.80 -3.61
N GLU A 423 -3.11 -12.99 -3.63
CA GLU A 423 -4.57 -13.13 -3.69
C GLU A 423 -5.25 -12.77 -2.36
N GLN A 424 -4.63 -13.12 -1.23
CA GLN A 424 -5.19 -12.90 0.10
C GLN A 424 -4.83 -11.52 0.63
N GLY A 425 -5.85 -10.83 1.17
CA GLY A 425 -5.66 -9.60 1.93
C GLY A 425 -5.09 -9.85 3.33
N ALA A 426 -5.31 -8.89 4.22
CA ALA A 426 -4.96 -9.02 5.63
C ALA A 426 -5.77 -10.14 6.28
N VAL A 427 -5.09 -11.08 6.95
CA VAL A 427 -5.69 -12.34 7.38
C VAL A 427 -5.04 -12.87 8.65
N GLN A 428 -5.84 -13.55 9.49
CA GLN A 428 -5.33 -14.48 10.48
C GLN A 428 -4.87 -15.74 9.75
N ILE A 429 -3.66 -16.20 10.06
CA ILE A 429 -3.07 -17.39 9.44
C ILE A 429 -3.36 -18.60 10.34
N GLY A 430 -3.85 -19.69 9.75
CA GLY A 430 -4.13 -20.94 10.43
C GLY A 430 -3.71 -22.15 9.60
N SER A 431 -3.70 -23.31 10.22
CA SER A 431 -3.42 -24.57 9.55
C SER A 431 -4.56 -25.03 8.62
N GLU A 432 -5.70 -24.33 8.61
CA GLU A 432 -6.92 -24.68 7.87
C GLU A 432 -7.33 -23.57 6.87
N MET A 433 -6.38 -22.78 6.38
CA MET A 433 -6.66 -21.78 5.33
C MET A 433 -6.72 -22.42 3.95
#